data_4954ad331875c7a281b890f1c7044554
#
_entry.id   4954ad331875c7a281b890f1c7044554
#
_cell.length_a   1.000
_cell.length_b   1.000
_cell.length_c   1.000
_cell.angle_alpha   90.00
_cell.angle_beta   90.00
_cell.angle_gamma   90.00
#
_symmetry.space_group_name_H-M   'P 1'
#
loop_
_entity.id
_entity.type
_entity.pdbx_description
1 polymer ?
#
loop_
_entity_poly.entity_id
_entity_poly.type
_entity_poly.pdbx_seq_one_letter_code
_entity_poly.pdbx_strand_id
1 'polypeptide(L)'
;MSELDVVHASIPRLRRALDRLDLPDDGPTRSLSDLQGEIHSANDDRLQARYGKLARWLPDLIAELARAGQLCGGADRGHAATLLTLALRAADGVAFKFGYLDLSARLIDLMRSKARLAEEALLLAAVAYVRTETYFASGDLDTAAQALEIAADQVPATGSSSAMAALGALHMRAAVVSGRAGKGERAAAHLAEARRAAADVPEGVYHGTAFGPSSLRIHELAVAVELRDPRGIERARSWQPPRGLPAERRSHYYIDLARAQIALGHHEDARFCLETARRTAPEHTRAHPQVRESLSTLLRTHSGSDSSLLDLAAWAGAR
;
A
#
# COMPACT_ATOMS: atom_id res chain seq x y z
N MET A 1 12.01 10.82 20.80
CA MET A 1 10.82 10.87 19.92
C MET A 1 10.87 9.63 19.02
N SER A 2 9.87 8.76 19.10
CA SER A 2 9.81 7.56 18.23
C SER A 2 9.50 7.96 16.79
N GLU A 3 9.77 7.08 15.81
CA GLU A 3 9.37 7.35 14.41
C GLU A 3 7.85 7.53 14.26
N LEU A 4 7.05 6.89 15.12
CA LEU A 4 5.61 7.11 15.19
C LEU A 4 5.26 8.54 15.59
N ASP A 5 5.93 9.08 16.63
CA ASP A 5 5.71 10.46 17.07
C ASP A 5 6.06 11.46 15.96
N VAL A 6 7.11 11.17 15.17
CA VAL A 6 7.50 11.98 14.01
C VAL A 6 6.38 12.02 12.96
N VAL A 7 5.78 10.87 12.64
CA VAL A 7 4.66 10.83 11.69
C VAL A 7 3.50 11.68 12.20
N HIS A 8 3.07 11.48 13.45
CA HIS A 8 1.97 12.28 14.01
C HIS A 8 2.28 13.78 14.05
N ALA A 9 3.50 14.16 14.38
CA ALA A 9 3.94 15.56 14.41
C ALA A 9 3.99 16.20 13.00
N SER A 10 4.14 15.40 11.93
CA SER A 10 4.19 15.90 10.55
C SER A 10 2.80 16.14 9.93
N ILE A 11 1.74 15.53 10.45
CA ILE A 11 0.39 15.62 9.87
C ILE A 11 -0.12 17.07 9.73
N PRO A 12 0.07 17.99 10.70
CA PRO A 12 -0.35 19.38 10.51
C PRO A 12 0.38 20.09 9.36
N ARG A 13 1.66 19.76 9.13
CA ARG A 13 2.42 20.32 7.99
C ARG A 13 1.91 19.74 6.67
N LEU A 14 1.63 18.45 6.61
CA LEU A 14 1.02 17.81 5.44
C LEU A 14 -0.33 18.44 5.11
N ARG A 15 -1.22 18.62 6.09
CA ARG A 15 -2.52 19.26 5.89
C ARG A 15 -2.36 20.68 5.30
N ARG A 16 -1.44 21.49 5.83
CA ARG A 16 -1.16 22.83 5.29
C ARG A 16 -0.65 22.80 3.86
N ALA A 17 0.24 21.86 3.51
CA ALA A 17 0.70 21.71 2.13
C ALA A 17 -0.46 21.38 1.17
N LEU A 18 -1.40 20.53 1.60
CA LEU A 18 -2.59 20.18 0.81
C LEU A 18 -3.59 21.33 0.70
N ASP A 19 -3.73 22.17 1.74
CA ASP A 19 -4.61 23.33 1.72
C ASP A 19 -4.14 24.41 0.73
N ARG A 20 -2.84 24.40 0.40
CA ARG A 20 -2.18 25.38 -0.46
C ARG A 20 -1.80 24.87 -1.85
N LEU A 21 -2.33 23.73 -2.27
CA LEU A 21 -2.01 23.15 -3.59
C LEU A 21 -2.36 24.08 -4.77
N ASP A 22 -3.40 24.87 -4.64
CA ASP A 22 -3.86 25.82 -5.68
C ASP A 22 -3.28 27.23 -5.50
N LEU A 23 -2.75 27.56 -4.31
CA LEU A 23 -2.08 28.81 -3.97
C LEU A 23 -0.82 28.54 -3.11
N PRO A 24 0.20 27.88 -3.69
CA PRO A 24 1.41 27.58 -2.96
C PRO A 24 2.18 28.85 -2.59
N ASP A 25 2.82 28.82 -1.42
CA ASP A 25 3.71 29.91 -1.00
C ASP A 25 4.88 30.07 -2.01
N ASP A 26 5.34 31.30 -2.15
CA ASP A 26 6.55 31.58 -2.93
C ASP A 26 7.75 30.79 -2.39
N GLY A 27 8.63 30.37 -3.29
CA GLY A 27 9.80 29.64 -2.90
C GLY A 27 10.59 29.07 -4.11
N PRO A 28 11.77 28.53 -3.87
CA PRO A 28 12.54 27.91 -4.92
C PRO A 28 11.81 26.69 -5.49
N THR A 29 12.01 26.47 -6.78
CA THR A 29 11.48 25.31 -7.50
C THR A 29 12.58 24.72 -8.34
N ARG A 30 12.96 23.48 -8.05
CA ARG A 30 13.95 22.71 -8.80
C ARG A 30 13.39 22.28 -10.16
N SER A 31 14.24 21.75 -11.03
CA SER A 31 13.82 21.18 -12.30
C SER A 31 12.91 19.96 -12.10
N LEU A 32 12.02 19.67 -13.08
CA LEU A 32 11.18 18.47 -13.01
C LEU A 32 12.01 17.18 -12.96
N SER A 33 13.20 17.17 -13.57
CA SER A 33 14.14 16.04 -13.49
C SER A 33 14.65 15.81 -12.07
N ASP A 34 15.01 16.88 -11.33
CA ASP A 34 15.45 16.77 -9.93
C ASP A 34 14.29 16.30 -9.05
N LEU A 35 13.10 16.87 -9.26
CA LEU A 35 11.88 16.49 -8.50
C LEU A 35 11.47 15.02 -8.78
N GLN A 36 11.71 14.52 -9.99
CA GLN A 36 11.52 13.11 -10.30
C GLN A 36 12.43 12.20 -9.46
N GLY A 37 13.68 12.58 -9.23
CA GLY A 37 14.60 11.89 -8.32
C GLY A 37 14.07 11.82 -6.89
N GLU A 38 13.49 12.92 -6.40
CA GLU A 38 12.85 12.95 -5.08
C GLU A 38 11.60 12.05 -5.01
N ILE A 39 10.81 11.99 -6.07
CA ILE A 39 9.66 11.08 -6.15
C ILE A 39 10.10 9.61 -6.10
N HIS A 40 11.19 9.24 -6.77
CA HIS A 40 11.75 7.89 -6.63
C HIS A 40 12.13 7.59 -5.19
N SER A 41 12.78 8.55 -4.51
CA SER A 41 13.15 8.43 -3.10
C SER A 41 11.93 8.31 -2.18
N ALA A 42 10.87 9.10 -2.43
CA ALA A 42 9.62 9.04 -1.67
C ALA A 42 8.92 7.67 -1.82
N ASN A 43 8.85 7.16 -3.04
CA ASN A 43 8.28 5.85 -3.32
C ASN A 43 9.10 4.72 -2.67
N ASP A 44 10.44 4.80 -2.72
CA ASP A 44 11.30 3.83 -2.05
C ASP A 44 11.10 3.87 -0.53
N ASP A 45 11.15 5.05 0.10
CA ASP A 45 10.91 5.19 1.54
C ASP A 45 9.54 4.62 1.95
N ARG A 46 8.49 4.85 1.16
CA ARG A 46 7.16 4.28 1.40
C ARG A 46 7.16 2.75 1.30
N LEU A 47 7.74 2.20 0.24
CA LEU A 47 7.78 0.76 -0.01
C LEU A 47 8.70 0.01 0.97
N GLN A 48 9.75 0.67 1.44
CA GLN A 48 10.62 0.14 2.50
C GLN A 48 10.09 0.42 3.91
N ALA A 49 8.87 0.97 4.01
CA ALA A 49 8.20 1.29 5.27
C ALA A 49 9.01 2.24 6.20
N ARG A 50 9.75 3.19 5.61
CA ARG A 50 10.48 4.24 6.33
C ARG A 50 9.60 5.48 6.48
N TYR A 51 8.45 5.32 7.13
CA TYR A 51 7.40 6.35 7.17
C TYR A 51 7.80 7.59 7.97
N GLY A 52 8.50 7.41 9.09
CA GLY A 52 9.01 8.53 9.88
C GLY A 52 10.03 9.37 9.11
N LYS A 53 10.94 8.72 8.35
CA LYS A 53 11.85 9.43 7.44
C LYS A 53 11.06 10.20 6.38
N LEU A 54 10.14 9.53 5.69
CA LEU A 54 9.32 10.12 4.62
C LEU A 54 8.50 11.32 5.12
N ALA A 55 7.85 11.19 6.27
CA ALA A 55 6.99 12.22 6.82
C ALA A 55 7.70 13.55 7.14
N ARG A 56 9.03 13.53 7.36
CA ARG A 56 9.80 14.74 7.68
C ARG A 56 9.91 15.71 6.51
N TRP A 57 10.01 15.22 5.28
CA TRP A 57 10.32 16.05 4.10
C TRP A 57 9.25 16.04 3.02
N LEU A 58 8.35 15.06 3.03
CA LEU A 58 7.30 14.93 2.02
C LEU A 58 6.36 16.16 1.92
N PRO A 59 5.96 16.85 3.02
CA PRO A 59 5.15 18.05 2.91
C PRO A 59 5.81 19.17 2.10
N ASP A 60 7.13 19.33 2.23
CA ASP A 60 7.88 20.35 1.49
C ASP A 60 8.00 19.99 0.01
N LEU A 61 8.22 18.70 -0.31
CA LEU A 61 8.20 18.23 -1.68
C LEU A 61 6.82 18.45 -2.35
N ILE A 62 5.72 18.18 -1.65
CA ILE A 62 4.36 18.42 -2.16
C ILE A 62 4.16 19.92 -2.46
N ALA A 63 4.60 20.81 -1.57
CA ALA A 63 4.51 22.25 -1.78
C ALA A 63 5.36 22.72 -2.97
N GLU A 64 6.56 22.18 -3.14
CA GLU A 64 7.43 22.48 -4.30
C GLU A 64 6.83 21.97 -5.62
N LEU A 65 6.27 20.77 -5.65
CA LEU A 65 5.57 20.22 -6.80
C LEU A 65 4.30 21.02 -7.18
N ALA A 66 3.61 21.56 -6.19
CA ALA A 66 2.48 22.47 -6.43
C ALA A 66 2.94 23.75 -7.15
N ARG A 67 4.07 24.36 -6.72
CA ARG A 67 4.69 25.51 -7.40
C ARG A 67 5.11 25.16 -8.82
N ALA A 68 5.82 24.04 -9.00
CA ALA A 68 6.24 23.56 -10.32
C ALA A 68 5.05 23.44 -11.27
N GLY A 69 3.94 22.85 -10.81
CA GLY A 69 2.72 22.72 -11.62
C GLY A 69 2.08 24.02 -12.04
N GLN A 70 2.29 25.13 -11.31
CA GLN A 70 1.82 26.46 -11.70
C GLN A 70 2.77 27.18 -12.69
N LEU A 71 4.06 26.92 -12.56
CA LEU A 71 5.08 27.53 -13.41
C LEU A 71 5.19 26.84 -14.78
N CYS A 72 4.81 25.56 -14.86
CA CYS A 72 4.91 24.77 -16.09
C CYS A 72 3.72 24.97 -17.03
N GLY A 73 3.99 24.92 -18.35
CA GLY A 73 3.00 24.92 -19.42
C GLY A 73 3.16 23.70 -20.32
N GLY A 74 2.18 23.44 -21.20
CA GLY A 74 2.26 22.37 -22.19
C GLY A 74 2.50 20.98 -21.56
N ALA A 75 3.39 20.20 -22.16
CA ALA A 75 3.72 18.84 -21.70
C ALA A 75 4.32 18.79 -20.28
N ASP A 76 5.08 19.80 -19.87
CA ASP A 76 5.68 19.86 -18.54
C ASP A 76 4.63 19.98 -17.45
N ARG A 77 3.48 20.57 -17.74
CA ARG A 77 2.35 20.62 -16.78
C ARG A 77 1.79 19.22 -16.50
N GLY A 78 1.66 18.39 -17.52
CA GLY A 78 1.27 16.98 -17.37
C GLY A 78 2.28 16.20 -16.54
N HIS A 79 3.57 16.37 -16.81
CA HIS A 79 4.65 15.74 -16.06
C HIS A 79 4.64 16.19 -14.57
N ALA A 80 4.52 17.49 -14.29
CA ALA A 80 4.39 17.99 -12.92
C ALA A 80 3.17 17.38 -12.19
N ALA A 81 2.03 17.23 -12.90
CA ALA A 81 0.84 16.58 -12.35
C ALA A 81 1.07 15.09 -12.03
N THR A 82 1.82 14.36 -12.88
CA THR A 82 2.26 12.98 -12.60
C THR A 82 3.10 12.91 -11.33
N LEU A 83 4.12 13.75 -11.21
CA LEU A 83 5.01 13.78 -10.04
C LEU A 83 4.23 14.13 -8.77
N LEU A 84 3.35 15.12 -8.82
CA LEU A 84 2.50 15.48 -7.68
C LEU A 84 1.57 14.32 -7.29
N THR A 85 0.98 13.62 -8.24
CA THR A 85 0.13 12.44 -7.97
C THR A 85 0.91 11.36 -7.22
N LEU A 86 2.16 11.09 -7.61
CA LEU A 86 3.01 10.11 -6.94
C LEU A 86 3.45 10.56 -5.53
N ALA A 87 3.69 11.88 -5.33
CA ALA A 87 3.94 12.44 -4.00
C ALA A 87 2.72 12.30 -3.07
N LEU A 88 1.52 12.61 -3.59
CA LEU A 88 0.27 12.43 -2.86
C LEU A 88 0.03 10.95 -2.51
N ARG A 89 0.40 10.02 -3.40
CA ARG A 89 0.36 8.59 -3.11
C ARG A 89 1.29 8.19 -1.98
N ALA A 90 2.49 8.77 -1.92
CA ALA A 90 3.41 8.51 -0.82
C ALA A 90 2.85 9.03 0.51
N ALA A 91 2.22 10.21 0.49
CA ALA A 91 1.53 10.80 1.64
C ALA A 91 0.31 9.96 2.10
N ASP A 92 -0.47 9.44 1.16
CA ASP A 92 -1.58 8.54 1.43
C ASP A 92 -1.12 7.26 2.13
N GLY A 93 -0.02 6.65 1.65
CA GLY A 93 0.57 5.48 2.30
C GLY A 93 0.92 5.73 3.78
N VAL A 94 1.35 6.95 4.14
CA VAL A 94 1.55 7.34 5.54
C VAL A 94 0.21 7.56 6.25
N ALA A 95 -0.69 8.36 5.67
CA ALA A 95 -1.97 8.73 6.29
C ALA A 95 -2.82 7.49 6.59
N PHE A 96 -2.99 6.60 5.61
CA PHE A 96 -3.78 5.38 5.77
C PHE A 96 -3.22 4.44 6.83
N LYS A 97 -1.90 4.15 6.79
CA LYS A 97 -1.24 3.23 7.74
C LYS A 97 -1.31 3.72 9.19
N PHE A 98 -1.33 5.02 9.41
CA PHE A 98 -1.38 5.61 10.74
C PHE A 98 -2.80 6.02 11.18
N GLY A 99 -3.83 5.59 10.44
CA GLY A 99 -5.24 5.72 10.82
C GLY A 99 -5.87 7.10 10.54
N TYR A 100 -5.21 7.96 9.75
CA TYR A 100 -5.77 9.23 9.31
C TYR A 100 -6.68 9.04 8.08
N LEU A 101 -7.78 8.30 8.24
CA LEU A 101 -8.62 7.83 7.13
C LEU A 101 -9.25 8.98 6.34
N ASP A 102 -9.70 10.06 7.00
CA ASP A 102 -10.23 11.23 6.30
C ASP A 102 -9.17 11.94 5.47
N LEU A 103 -7.92 12.01 5.98
CA LEU A 103 -6.80 12.57 5.25
C LEU A 103 -6.43 11.69 4.06
N SER A 104 -6.44 10.36 4.22
CA SER A 104 -6.25 9.40 3.15
C SER A 104 -7.32 9.58 2.05
N ALA A 105 -8.60 9.66 2.40
CA ALA A 105 -9.68 9.90 1.43
C ALA A 105 -9.46 11.21 0.66
N ARG A 106 -9.09 12.29 1.34
CA ARG A 106 -8.74 13.57 0.70
C ARG A 106 -7.56 13.45 -0.26
N LEU A 107 -6.49 12.76 0.17
CA LEU A 107 -5.31 12.53 -0.68
C LEU A 107 -5.66 11.75 -1.94
N ILE A 108 -6.51 10.72 -1.82
CA ILE A 108 -6.97 9.92 -2.96
C ILE A 108 -7.81 10.77 -3.93
N ASP A 109 -8.66 11.66 -3.45
CA ASP A 109 -9.42 12.58 -4.33
C ASP A 109 -8.51 13.57 -5.04
N LEU A 110 -7.50 14.11 -4.37
CA LEU A 110 -6.48 14.96 -4.98
C LEU A 110 -5.66 14.19 -6.02
N MET A 111 -5.26 12.96 -5.74
CA MET A 111 -4.58 12.07 -6.71
C MET A 111 -5.43 11.90 -7.98
N ARG A 112 -6.73 11.63 -7.83
CA ARG A 112 -7.66 11.47 -8.98
C ARG A 112 -7.73 12.75 -9.82
N SER A 113 -7.82 13.91 -9.18
CA SER A 113 -7.85 15.19 -9.85
C SER A 113 -6.55 15.47 -10.63
N LYS A 114 -5.39 15.25 -10.00
CA LYS A 114 -4.09 15.52 -10.63
C LYS A 114 -3.74 14.48 -11.71
N ALA A 115 -4.08 13.20 -11.53
CA ALA A 115 -3.89 12.17 -12.55
C ALA A 115 -4.70 12.42 -13.82
N ARG A 116 -5.88 13.04 -13.72
CA ARG A 116 -6.64 13.48 -14.92
C ARG A 116 -5.94 14.59 -15.67
N LEU A 117 -5.27 15.51 -14.98
CA LEU A 117 -4.48 16.57 -15.62
C LEU A 117 -3.20 16.03 -16.31
N ALA A 118 -2.69 14.90 -15.84
CA ALA A 118 -1.54 14.23 -16.43
C ALA A 118 -1.92 13.50 -17.75
N GLU A 119 -3.20 13.21 -17.97
CA GLU A 119 -3.73 12.46 -19.12
C GLU A 119 -3.06 11.08 -19.31
N GLU A 120 -2.60 10.47 -18.20
CA GLU A 120 -1.86 9.20 -18.19
C GLU A 120 -2.75 8.06 -17.69
N ALA A 121 -3.20 7.17 -18.59
CA ALA A 121 -4.12 6.09 -18.26
C ALA A 121 -3.58 5.12 -17.19
N LEU A 122 -2.27 4.82 -17.23
CA LEU A 122 -1.66 3.91 -16.25
C LEU A 122 -1.56 4.54 -14.85
N LEU A 123 -1.42 5.85 -14.78
CA LEU A 123 -1.47 6.57 -13.50
C LEU A 123 -2.89 6.55 -12.92
N LEU A 124 -3.93 6.71 -13.77
CA LEU A 124 -5.33 6.57 -13.35
C LEU A 124 -5.63 5.16 -12.83
N ALA A 125 -5.11 4.12 -13.47
CA ALA A 125 -5.20 2.74 -12.99
C ALA A 125 -4.55 2.56 -11.61
N ALA A 126 -3.35 3.15 -11.41
CA ALA A 126 -2.67 3.13 -10.11
C ALA A 126 -3.48 3.87 -9.02
N VAL A 127 -4.14 4.97 -9.35
CA VAL A 127 -5.04 5.69 -8.42
C VAL A 127 -6.29 4.88 -8.10
N ALA A 128 -6.88 4.18 -9.09
CA ALA A 128 -8.01 3.29 -8.86
C ALA A 128 -7.65 2.14 -7.88
N TYR A 129 -6.45 1.58 -8.01
CA TYR A 129 -5.94 0.60 -7.05
C TYR A 129 -5.92 1.15 -5.61
N VAL A 130 -5.39 2.36 -5.40
CA VAL A 130 -5.29 2.98 -4.07
C VAL A 130 -6.67 3.34 -3.53
N ARG A 131 -7.59 3.78 -4.38
CA ARG A 131 -8.95 4.18 -3.97
C ARG A 131 -9.71 3.08 -3.23
N THR A 132 -9.34 1.81 -3.39
CA THR A 132 -9.94 0.73 -2.60
C THR A 132 -9.78 0.89 -1.09
N GLU A 133 -8.83 1.68 -0.63
CA GLU A 133 -8.62 1.99 0.79
C GLU A 133 -9.82 2.74 1.39
N THR A 134 -10.46 3.62 0.62
CA THR A 134 -11.70 4.30 1.06
C THR A 134 -12.86 3.32 1.22
N TYR A 135 -12.97 2.34 0.33
CA TYR A 135 -14.00 1.31 0.41
C TYR A 135 -13.75 0.30 1.53
N PHE A 136 -12.48 0.00 1.83
CA PHE A 136 -12.16 -0.82 3.01
C PHE A 136 -12.55 -0.12 4.31
N ALA A 137 -12.42 1.20 4.37
CA ALA A 137 -12.84 1.99 5.54
C ALA A 137 -14.37 2.05 5.69
N SER A 138 -15.11 2.11 4.58
CA SER A 138 -16.59 2.15 4.58
C SER A 138 -17.25 0.76 4.60
N GLY A 139 -16.52 -0.31 4.26
CA GLY A 139 -17.05 -1.66 4.11
C GLY A 139 -17.81 -1.92 2.80
N ASP A 140 -17.83 -0.96 1.86
CA ASP A 140 -18.51 -1.11 0.55
C ASP A 140 -17.64 -1.87 -0.45
N LEU A 141 -17.53 -3.18 -0.23
CA LEU A 141 -16.68 -4.07 -1.02
C LEU A 141 -17.22 -4.34 -2.43
N ASP A 142 -18.52 -4.27 -2.64
CA ASP A 142 -19.13 -4.48 -3.96
C ASP A 142 -18.81 -3.33 -4.90
N THR A 143 -18.97 -2.10 -4.45
CA THR A 143 -18.56 -0.91 -5.20
C THR A 143 -17.06 -0.88 -5.44
N ALA A 144 -16.25 -1.32 -4.47
CA ALA A 144 -14.80 -1.44 -4.65
C ALA A 144 -14.43 -2.39 -5.79
N ALA A 145 -15.04 -3.59 -5.84
CA ALA A 145 -14.78 -4.57 -6.87
C ALA A 145 -15.20 -4.04 -8.25
N GLN A 146 -16.38 -3.46 -8.37
CA GLN A 146 -16.87 -2.86 -9.62
C GLN A 146 -15.95 -1.72 -10.11
N ALA A 147 -15.51 -0.84 -9.20
CA ALA A 147 -14.60 0.25 -9.56
C ALA A 147 -13.25 -0.24 -10.09
N LEU A 148 -12.74 -1.35 -9.56
CA LEU A 148 -11.50 -1.98 -10.04
C LEU A 148 -11.69 -2.64 -11.41
N GLU A 149 -12.83 -3.31 -11.66
CA GLU A 149 -13.16 -3.89 -12.96
C GLU A 149 -13.28 -2.81 -14.04
N ILE A 150 -14.01 -1.73 -13.76
CA ILE A 150 -14.10 -0.57 -14.67
C ILE A 150 -12.71 0.01 -14.98
N ALA A 151 -11.85 0.12 -13.96
CA ALA A 151 -10.49 0.63 -14.17
C ALA A 151 -9.63 -0.36 -14.98
N ALA A 152 -9.81 -1.67 -14.81
CA ALA A 152 -9.11 -2.69 -15.58
C ALA A 152 -9.50 -2.63 -17.09
N ASP A 153 -10.78 -2.42 -17.40
CA ASP A 153 -11.28 -2.26 -18.76
C ASP A 153 -10.71 -0.99 -19.46
N GLN A 154 -10.28 0.00 -18.67
CA GLN A 154 -9.69 1.26 -19.19
C GLN A 154 -8.17 1.19 -19.38
N VAL A 155 -7.51 0.11 -18.97
CA VAL A 155 -6.07 -0.05 -19.20
C VAL A 155 -5.81 -0.24 -20.71
N PRO A 156 -4.91 0.57 -21.31
CA PRO A 156 -4.62 0.45 -22.74
C PRO A 156 -4.03 -0.92 -23.10
N ALA A 157 -4.57 -1.56 -24.13
CA ALA A 157 -4.10 -2.87 -24.63
C ALA A 157 -2.80 -2.76 -25.45
N THR A 158 -1.77 -2.10 -24.90
CA THR A 158 -0.48 -1.86 -25.59
C THR A 158 0.47 -3.06 -25.55
N GLY A 159 0.20 -4.07 -24.72
CA GLY A 159 1.11 -5.19 -24.48
C GLY A 159 2.40 -4.81 -23.74
N SER A 160 2.59 -3.55 -23.34
CA SER A 160 3.76 -3.14 -22.55
C SER A 160 3.75 -3.74 -21.15
N SER A 161 4.94 -4.01 -20.59
CA SER A 161 5.05 -4.52 -19.20
C SER A 161 4.34 -3.60 -18.19
N SER A 162 4.36 -2.28 -18.39
CA SER A 162 3.68 -1.33 -17.51
C SER A 162 2.15 -1.44 -17.60
N ALA A 163 1.59 -1.63 -18.80
CA ALA A 163 0.15 -1.83 -18.98
C ALA A 163 -0.30 -3.18 -18.41
N MET A 164 0.45 -4.25 -18.68
CA MET A 164 0.18 -5.57 -18.11
C MET A 164 0.30 -5.57 -16.58
N ALA A 165 1.28 -4.85 -16.03
CA ALA A 165 1.43 -4.70 -14.58
C ALA A 165 0.26 -3.93 -13.96
N ALA A 166 -0.22 -2.86 -14.60
CA ALA A 166 -1.38 -2.10 -14.14
C ALA A 166 -2.65 -2.97 -14.14
N LEU A 167 -2.91 -3.69 -15.24
CA LEU A 167 -4.03 -4.62 -15.36
C LEU A 167 -3.96 -5.72 -14.28
N GLY A 168 -2.81 -6.38 -14.16
CA GLY A 168 -2.60 -7.43 -13.17
C GLY A 168 -2.72 -6.93 -11.73
N ALA A 169 -2.25 -5.72 -11.42
CA ALA A 169 -2.38 -5.13 -10.10
C ALA A 169 -3.85 -4.83 -9.74
N LEU A 170 -4.65 -4.34 -10.69
CA LEU A 170 -6.08 -4.11 -10.47
C LEU A 170 -6.82 -5.43 -10.20
N HIS A 171 -6.57 -6.47 -10.99
CA HIS A 171 -7.13 -7.80 -10.74
C HIS A 171 -6.65 -8.41 -9.41
N MET A 172 -5.37 -8.28 -9.08
CA MET A 172 -4.82 -8.71 -7.81
C MET A 172 -5.53 -8.04 -6.62
N ARG A 173 -5.82 -6.73 -6.73
CA ARG A 173 -6.57 -5.99 -5.71
C ARG A 173 -8.04 -6.40 -5.66
N ALA A 174 -8.68 -6.59 -6.81
CA ALA A 174 -10.07 -7.07 -6.92
C ALA A 174 -10.24 -8.46 -6.32
N ALA A 175 -9.23 -9.34 -6.43
CA ALA A 175 -9.23 -10.64 -5.78
C ALA A 175 -9.29 -10.51 -4.25
N VAL A 176 -8.48 -9.61 -3.66
CA VAL A 176 -8.50 -9.36 -2.20
C VAL A 176 -9.85 -8.79 -1.76
N VAL A 177 -10.40 -7.83 -2.51
CA VAL A 177 -11.74 -7.26 -2.23
C VAL A 177 -12.80 -8.34 -2.27
N SER A 178 -12.79 -9.19 -3.31
CA SER A 178 -13.74 -10.31 -3.46
C SER A 178 -13.58 -11.35 -2.35
N GLY A 179 -12.34 -11.65 -1.93
CA GLY A 179 -12.05 -12.54 -0.80
C GLY A 179 -12.64 -12.01 0.51
N ARG A 180 -12.46 -10.73 0.81
CA ARG A 180 -13.06 -10.07 1.99
C ARG A 180 -14.58 -10.05 1.95
N ALA A 181 -15.17 -9.96 0.76
CA ALA A 181 -16.61 -10.06 0.56
C ALA A 181 -17.14 -11.51 0.62
N GLY A 182 -16.28 -12.52 0.86
CA GLY A 182 -16.63 -13.94 0.87
C GLY A 182 -16.96 -14.53 -0.52
N LYS A 183 -16.64 -13.80 -1.61
CA LYS A 183 -16.95 -14.20 -2.98
C LYS A 183 -15.80 -14.99 -3.61
N GLY A 184 -15.64 -16.25 -3.18
CA GLY A 184 -14.50 -17.10 -3.54
C GLY A 184 -14.33 -17.31 -5.04
N GLU A 185 -15.39 -17.56 -5.80
CA GLU A 185 -15.33 -17.76 -7.25
C GLU A 185 -14.83 -16.49 -7.98
N ARG A 186 -15.35 -15.32 -7.60
CA ARG A 186 -14.92 -14.04 -8.16
C ARG A 186 -13.45 -13.75 -7.81
N ALA A 187 -13.05 -14.03 -6.57
CA ALA A 187 -11.65 -13.91 -6.16
C ALA A 187 -10.72 -14.80 -6.98
N ALA A 188 -11.12 -16.06 -7.23
CA ALA A 188 -10.37 -17.01 -8.05
C ALA A 188 -10.26 -16.55 -9.51
N ALA A 189 -11.34 -16.00 -10.10
CA ALA A 189 -11.34 -15.45 -11.45
C ALA A 189 -10.35 -14.28 -11.57
N HIS A 190 -10.36 -13.35 -10.63
CA HIS A 190 -9.41 -12.23 -10.61
C HIS A 190 -7.96 -12.70 -10.39
N LEU A 191 -7.70 -13.69 -9.53
CA LEU A 191 -6.37 -14.26 -9.38
C LEU A 191 -5.89 -14.92 -10.68
N ALA A 192 -6.77 -15.55 -11.45
CA ALA A 192 -6.41 -16.13 -12.75
C ALA A 192 -5.98 -15.06 -13.75
N GLU A 193 -6.68 -13.91 -13.82
CA GLU A 193 -6.29 -12.77 -14.63
C GLU A 193 -4.93 -12.18 -14.18
N ALA A 194 -4.76 -11.99 -12.88
CA ALA A 194 -3.51 -11.48 -12.34
C ALA A 194 -2.33 -12.43 -12.62
N ARG A 195 -2.53 -13.76 -12.61
CA ARG A 195 -1.51 -14.74 -12.98
C ARG A 195 -1.12 -14.64 -14.46
N ARG A 196 -2.12 -14.48 -15.35
CA ARG A 196 -1.84 -14.27 -16.79
C ARG A 196 -0.97 -13.03 -17.00
N ALA A 197 -1.32 -11.93 -16.36
CA ALA A 197 -0.51 -10.72 -16.43
C ALA A 197 0.90 -10.89 -15.85
N ALA A 198 1.05 -11.62 -14.74
CA ALA A 198 2.34 -11.82 -14.08
C ALA A 198 3.26 -12.80 -14.81
N ALA A 199 2.78 -13.58 -15.79
CA ALA A 199 3.59 -14.54 -16.52
C ALA A 199 4.68 -13.84 -17.34
N ASP A 200 4.38 -12.67 -17.91
CA ASP A 200 5.24 -11.93 -18.83
C ASP A 200 5.77 -10.60 -18.23
N VAL A 201 5.45 -10.33 -16.97
CA VAL A 201 5.87 -9.10 -16.28
C VAL A 201 6.87 -9.42 -15.18
N PRO A 202 8.11 -8.89 -15.25
CA PRO A 202 9.08 -9.08 -14.18
C PRO A 202 8.61 -8.44 -12.88
N GLU A 203 9.07 -8.98 -11.74
CA GLU A 203 8.82 -8.36 -10.44
C GLU A 203 9.38 -6.95 -10.40
N GLY A 204 8.54 -5.97 -10.09
CA GLY A 204 8.93 -4.57 -10.12
C GLY A 204 7.92 -3.63 -9.47
N VAL A 205 8.23 -2.33 -9.55
CA VAL A 205 7.34 -1.25 -9.09
C VAL A 205 6.89 -0.44 -10.30
N TYR A 206 5.59 -0.50 -10.59
CA TYR A 206 4.96 0.16 -11.73
C TYR A 206 4.00 1.25 -11.22
N HIS A 207 4.26 2.51 -11.54
CA HIS A 207 3.50 3.66 -11.03
C HIS A 207 3.29 3.63 -9.50
N GLY A 208 4.35 3.24 -8.77
CA GLY A 208 4.33 3.11 -7.31
C GLY A 208 3.60 1.87 -6.77
N THR A 209 3.14 0.93 -7.61
CA THR A 209 2.54 -0.35 -7.19
C THR A 209 3.50 -1.49 -7.46
N ALA A 210 3.78 -2.32 -6.45
CA ALA A 210 4.55 -3.54 -6.65
C ALA A 210 3.67 -4.59 -7.34
N PHE A 211 4.17 -5.14 -8.46
CA PHE A 211 3.52 -6.20 -9.21
C PHE A 211 4.55 -7.14 -9.85
N GLY A 212 4.19 -8.40 -9.94
CA GLY A 212 4.96 -9.48 -10.54
C GLY A 212 4.66 -10.81 -9.83
N PRO A 213 5.38 -11.90 -10.17
CA PRO A 213 5.09 -13.24 -9.65
C PRO A 213 5.14 -13.36 -8.12
N SER A 214 6.08 -12.68 -7.47
CA SER A 214 6.22 -12.72 -6.01
C SER A 214 5.17 -11.84 -5.30
N SER A 215 4.88 -10.65 -5.84
CA SER A 215 3.82 -9.79 -5.36
C SER A 215 2.45 -10.48 -5.44
N LEU A 216 2.21 -11.23 -6.51
CA LEU A 216 0.99 -12.02 -6.67
C LEU A 216 0.88 -13.10 -5.59
N ARG A 217 1.95 -13.85 -5.27
CA ARG A 217 1.93 -14.87 -4.20
C ARG A 217 1.55 -14.29 -2.83
N ILE A 218 1.98 -13.07 -2.52
CA ILE A 218 1.58 -12.39 -1.28
C ILE A 218 0.06 -12.16 -1.26
N HIS A 219 -0.51 -11.75 -2.38
CA HIS A 219 -1.96 -11.51 -2.47
C HIS A 219 -2.77 -12.81 -2.52
N GLU A 220 -2.22 -13.89 -3.09
CA GLU A 220 -2.83 -15.22 -3.02
C GLU A 220 -2.99 -15.69 -1.57
N LEU A 221 -1.96 -15.47 -0.72
CA LEU A 221 -2.07 -15.73 0.72
C LEU A 221 -3.15 -14.84 1.35
N ALA A 222 -3.14 -13.54 1.08
CA ALA A 222 -4.15 -12.63 1.62
C ALA A 222 -5.59 -13.09 1.29
N VAL A 223 -5.84 -13.49 0.04
CA VAL A 223 -7.13 -14.05 -0.40
C VAL A 223 -7.45 -15.36 0.33
N ALA A 224 -6.48 -16.28 0.44
CA ALA A 224 -6.67 -17.54 1.14
C ALA A 224 -7.02 -17.35 2.62
N VAL A 225 -6.40 -16.37 3.28
CA VAL A 225 -6.70 -16.01 4.69
C VAL A 225 -8.12 -15.44 4.82
N GLU A 226 -8.51 -14.52 3.95
CA GLU A 226 -9.86 -13.93 3.99
C GLU A 226 -10.95 -14.99 3.72
N LEU A 227 -10.71 -15.95 2.82
CA LEU A 227 -11.63 -17.04 2.49
C LEU A 227 -11.52 -18.25 3.43
N ARG A 228 -10.56 -18.22 4.36
CA ARG A 228 -10.25 -19.38 5.23
C ARG A 228 -9.96 -20.67 4.42
N ASP A 229 -9.23 -20.53 3.29
CA ASP A 229 -8.85 -21.66 2.43
C ASP A 229 -7.59 -22.38 2.97
N PRO A 230 -7.74 -23.58 3.58
CA PRO A 230 -6.61 -24.30 4.16
C PRO A 230 -5.55 -24.69 3.12
N ARG A 231 -5.98 -25.02 1.88
CA ARG A 231 -5.07 -25.42 0.81
C ARG A 231 -4.26 -24.23 0.30
N GLY A 232 -4.88 -23.06 0.19
CA GLY A 232 -4.19 -21.82 -0.17
C GLY A 232 -3.14 -21.41 0.87
N ILE A 233 -3.51 -21.50 2.16
CA ILE A 233 -2.62 -21.21 3.28
C ILE A 233 -1.43 -22.18 3.29
N GLU A 234 -1.64 -23.48 3.12
CA GLU A 234 -0.58 -24.49 3.13
C GLU A 234 0.41 -24.28 1.96
N ARG A 235 -0.09 -23.97 0.76
CA ARG A 235 0.78 -23.61 -0.38
C ARG A 235 1.64 -22.38 -0.09
N ALA A 236 1.10 -21.38 0.58
CA ALA A 236 1.85 -20.17 0.93
C ALA A 236 2.91 -20.46 2.00
N ARG A 237 2.62 -21.30 2.99
CA ARG A 237 3.48 -21.61 4.14
C ARG A 237 4.87 -22.12 3.73
N SER A 238 4.97 -22.85 2.63
CA SER A 238 6.23 -23.41 2.12
C SER A 238 7.12 -22.41 1.37
N TRP A 239 6.64 -21.16 1.17
CA TRP A 239 7.33 -20.13 0.42
C TRP A 239 7.81 -19.00 1.33
N GLN A 240 8.90 -18.36 0.97
CA GLN A 240 9.41 -17.17 1.63
C GLN A 240 9.57 -16.03 0.63
N PRO A 241 9.10 -14.81 0.95
CA PRO A 241 9.21 -13.68 0.04
C PRO A 241 10.69 -13.31 -0.16
N PRO A 242 11.15 -13.17 -1.42
CA PRO A 242 12.52 -12.76 -1.73
C PRO A 242 12.91 -11.44 -1.07
N ARG A 243 14.17 -11.33 -0.66
CA ARG A 243 14.70 -10.11 0.00
C ARG A 243 14.62 -8.86 -0.89
N GLY A 244 14.63 -9.01 -2.21
CA GLY A 244 14.49 -7.92 -3.18
C GLY A 244 13.09 -7.30 -3.23
N LEU A 245 12.06 -7.94 -2.68
CA LEU A 245 10.75 -7.33 -2.56
C LEU A 245 10.75 -6.19 -1.55
N PRO A 246 9.88 -5.17 -1.74
CA PRO A 246 9.68 -4.11 -0.77
C PRO A 246 9.42 -4.64 0.64
N ALA A 247 10.03 -4.01 1.65
CA ALA A 247 9.91 -4.45 3.05
C ALA A 247 8.46 -4.44 3.53
N GLU A 248 7.67 -3.45 3.10
CA GLU A 248 6.23 -3.38 3.38
C GLU A 248 5.50 -4.63 2.87
N ARG A 249 5.78 -5.09 1.64
CA ARG A 249 5.14 -6.27 1.05
C ARG A 249 5.53 -7.56 1.78
N ARG A 250 6.80 -7.69 2.12
CA ARG A 250 7.29 -8.86 2.89
C ARG A 250 6.69 -8.92 4.29
N SER A 251 6.55 -7.78 4.97
CA SER A 251 5.91 -7.75 6.28
C SER A 251 4.41 -8.07 6.21
N HIS A 252 3.70 -7.61 5.17
CA HIS A 252 2.31 -8.00 4.93
C HIS A 252 2.15 -9.52 4.82
N TYR A 253 3.03 -10.18 4.06
CA TYR A 253 3.00 -11.63 3.96
C TYR A 253 3.10 -12.30 5.33
N TYR A 254 4.04 -11.87 6.18
CA TYR A 254 4.21 -12.46 7.50
C TYR A 254 3.05 -12.12 8.45
N ILE A 255 2.42 -10.97 8.31
CA ILE A 255 1.22 -10.59 9.08
C ILE A 255 0.05 -11.49 8.68
N ASP A 256 -0.19 -11.71 7.40
CA ASP A 256 -1.26 -12.58 6.93
C ASP A 256 -0.99 -14.04 7.28
N LEU A 257 0.27 -14.50 7.18
CA LEU A 257 0.64 -15.84 7.61
C LEU A 257 0.42 -16.04 9.12
N ALA A 258 0.72 -15.04 9.95
CA ALA A 258 0.45 -15.10 11.39
C ALA A 258 -1.06 -15.24 11.67
N ARG A 259 -1.92 -14.49 10.96
CA ARG A 259 -3.39 -14.63 11.06
C ARG A 259 -3.85 -16.04 10.69
N ALA A 260 -3.28 -16.61 9.64
CA ALA A 260 -3.56 -17.99 9.23
C ALA A 260 -3.15 -18.98 10.31
N GLN A 261 -1.96 -18.84 10.90
CA GLN A 261 -1.46 -19.73 11.95
C GLN A 261 -2.31 -19.65 13.23
N ILE A 262 -2.77 -18.45 13.60
CA ILE A 262 -3.72 -18.27 14.71
C ILE A 262 -5.01 -19.04 14.46
N ALA A 263 -5.57 -18.92 13.25
CA ALA A 263 -6.80 -19.61 12.88
C ALA A 263 -6.66 -21.15 12.89
N LEU A 264 -5.45 -21.66 12.71
CA LEU A 264 -5.11 -23.09 12.80
C LEU A 264 -4.70 -23.55 14.21
N GLY A 265 -4.60 -22.63 15.18
CA GLY A 265 -4.15 -22.93 16.55
C GLY A 265 -2.62 -23.08 16.68
N HIS A 266 -1.85 -22.73 15.67
CA HIS A 266 -0.39 -22.80 15.67
C HIS A 266 0.23 -21.51 16.23
N HIS A 267 0.08 -21.27 17.52
CA HIS A 267 0.36 -19.99 18.17
C HIS A 267 1.85 -19.62 18.14
N GLU A 268 2.76 -20.59 18.28
CA GLU A 268 4.20 -20.35 18.20
C GLU A 268 4.64 -19.92 16.79
N ASP A 269 4.11 -20.57 15.75
CA ASP A 269 4.36 -20.19 14.36
C ASP A 269 3.84 -18.77 14.09
N ALA A 270 2.66 -18.43 14.65
CA ALA A 270 2.08 -17.09 14.51
C ALA A 270 2.97 -16.02 15.17
N ARG A 271 3.47 -16.28 16.40
CA ARG A 271 4.42 -15.40 17.09
C ARG A 271 5.69 -15.19 16.26
N PHE A 272 6.29 -16.28 15.78
CA PHE A 272 7.48 -16.22 14.92
C PHE A 272 7.26 -15.38 13.66
N CYS A 273 6.08 -15.50 13.01
CA CYS A 273 5.70 -14.69 11.86
C CYS A 273 5.61 -13.20 12.23
N LEU A 274 4.99 -12.84 13.35
CA LEU A 274 4.89 -11.44 13.80
C LEU A 274 6.25 -10.84 14.16
N GLU A 275 7.14 -11.60 14.79
CA GLU A 275 8.53 -11.18 15.04
C GLU A 275 9.31 -10.97 13.74
N THR A 276 9.08 -11.82 12.74
CA THR A 276 9.69 -11.69 11.42
C THR A 276 9.17 -10.47 10.69
N ALA A 277 7.85 -10.18 10.77
CA ALA A 277 7.27 -8.95 10.26
C ALA A 277 7.90 -7.72 10.92
N ARG A 278 8.04 -7.73 12.26
CA ARG A 278 8.70 -6.66 13.03
C ARG A 278 10.13 -6.40 12.56
N ARG A 279 10.93 -7.47 12.38
CA ARG A 279 12.31 -7.35 11.88
C ARG A 279 12.38 -6.84 10.43
N THR A 280 11.37 -7.18 9.62
CA THR A 280 11.33 -6.82 8.20
C THR A 280 10.95 -5.37 7.97
N ALA A 281 9.90 -4.89 8.64
CA ALA A 281 9.38 -3.52 8.50
C ALA A 281 8.76 -3.06 9.83
N PRO A 282 9.58 -2.59 10.78
CA PRO A 282 9.13 -2.30 12.14
C PRO A 282 8.01 -1.24 12.19
N GLU A 283 8.14 -0.16 11.44
CA GLU A 283 7.13 0.91 11.44
C GLU A 283 5.79 0.43 10.86
N HIS A 284 5.84 -0.31 9.74
CA HIS A 284 4.65 -0.90 9.14
C HIS A 284 3.96 -1.90 10.07
N THR A 285 4.73 -2.82 10.64
CA THR A 285 4.21 -3.87 11.52
C THR A 285 3.56 -3.25 12.77
N ARG A 286 4.19 -2.24 13.37
CA ARG A 286 3.66 -1.56 14.56
C ARG A 286 2.38 -0.77 14.27
N ALA A 287 2.28 -0.14 13.09
CA ALA A 287 1.09 0.61 12.69
C ALA A 287 -0.08 -0.30 12.28
N HIS A 288 0.18 -1.56 11.88
CA HIS A 288 -0.83 -2.42 11.28
C HIS A 288 -1.88 -2.89 12.30
N PRO A 289 -3.19 -2.64 12.08
CA PRO A 289 -4.24 -2.98 13.05
C PRO A 289 -4.34 -4.48 13.33
N GLN A 290 -4.17 -5.33 12.30
CA GLN A 290 -4.23 -6.79 12.44
C GLN A 290 -3.09 -7.37 13.27
N VAL A 291 -1.96 -6.68 13.41
CA VAL A 291 -0.88 -7.09 14.31
C VAL A 291 -1.34 -6.98 15.76
N ARG A 292 -1.97 -5.85 16.14
CA ARG A 292 -2.51 -5.67 17.50
C ARG A 292 -3.61 -6.68 17.79
N GLU A 293 -4.52 -6.91 16.85
CA GLU A 293 -5.58 -7.92 16.98
C GLU A 293 -5.01 -9.33 17.16
N SER A 294 -4.04 -9.72 16.33
CA SER A 294 -3.35 -11.01 16.41
C SER A 294 -2.66 -11.20 17.76
N LEU A 295 -1.92 -10.20 18.22
CA LEU A 295 -1.24 -10.23 19.53
C LEU A 295 -2.22 -10.30 20.69
N SER A 296 -3.32 -9.52 20.66
CA SER A 296 -4.37 -9.61 21.67
C SER A 296 -5.02 -11.00 21.69
N THR A 297 -5.16 -11.66 20.55
CA THR A 297 -5.66 -13.03 20.47
C THR A 297 -4.67 -14.02 21.07
N LEU A 298 -3.39 -13.92 20.72
CA LEU A 298 -2.33 -14.77 21.29
C LEU A 298 -2.22 -14.62 22.80
N LEU A 299 -2.30 -13.40 23.33
CA LEU A 299 -2.28 -13.16 24.79
C LEU A 299 -3.45 -13.83 25.52
N ARG A 300 -4.65 -13.86 24.93
CA ARG A 300 -5.83 -14.52 25.53
C ARG A 300 -5.74 -16.04 25.49
N THR A 301 -5.06 -16.60 24.50
CA THR A 301 -4.97 -18.06 24.32
C THR A 301 -3.76 -18.68 25.02
N HIS A 302 -2.75 -17.88 25.37
CA HIS A 302 -1.58 -18.33 26.14
C HIS A 302 -1.82 -18.15 27.64
N SER A 303 -1.88 -19.26 28.36
CA SER A 303 -2.03 -19.29 29.84
C SER A 303 -0.71 -19.18 30.62
N GLY A 304 0.39 -18.77 29.96
CA GLY A 304 1.72 -18.68 30.59
C GLY A 304 2.43 -17.35 30.30
N SER A 305 3.37 -16.99 31.18
CA SER A 305 4.19 -15.76 31.07
C SER A 305 5.28 -15.93 30.00
N ASP A 306 4.91 -16.02 28.71
CA ASP A 306 5.91 -15.89 27.63
C ASP A 306 6.36 -14.42 27.54
N SER A 307 7.52 -14.13 28.14
CA SER A 307 8.10 -12.78 28.16
C SER A 307 8.28 -12.20 26.75
N SER A 308 8.59 -13.04 25.78
CA SER A 308 8.78 -12.62 24.37
C SER A 308 7.47 -12.17 23.74
N LEU A 309 6.36 -12.84 23.99
CA LEU A 309 5.03 -12.42 23.53
C LEU A 309 4.59 -11.12 24.22
N LEU A 310 4.83 -10.98 25.53
CA LEU A 310 4.52 -9.76 26.27
C LEU A 310 5.34 -8.57 25.76
N ASP A 311 6.63 -8.75 25.49
CA ASP A 311 7.50 -7.71 24.91
C ASP A 311 7.04 -7.29 23.51
N LEU A 312 6.64 -8.26 22.67
CA LEU A 312 6.13 -7.97 21.32
C LEU A 312 4.79 -7.22 21.40
N ALA A 313 3.90 -7.62 22.31
CA ALA A 313 2.61 -6.97 22.51
C ALA A 313 2.78 -5.53 23.04
N ALA A 314 3.64 -5.33 24.03
CA ALA A 314 3.97 -4.01 24.58
C ALA A 314 4.56 -3.10 23.47
N TRP A 315 5.50 -3.64 22.68
CA TRP A 315 6.08 -2.90 21.56
C TRP A 315 5.02 -2.49 20.53
N ALA A 316 4.06 -3.35 20.20
CA ALA A 316 3.00 -3.07 19.23
C ALA A 316 1.85 -2.23 19.81
N GLY A 317 1.82 -2.00 21.13
CA GLY A 317 0.71 -1.35 21.82
C GLY A 317 -0.57 -2.21 21.88
N ALA A 318 -0.42 -3.54 21.82
CA ALA A 318 -1.52 -4.49 22.02
C ALA A 318 -1.81 -4.69 23.52
N ARG A 319 -3.11 -4.85 23.85
CA ARG A 319 -3.59 -5.09 25.23
C ARG A 319 -4.48 -6.30 25.26
#